data_f6492b64df093185d7e598f9cbba98e3
#
_entry.id   f6492b64df093185d7e598f9cbba98e3
#
_cell.length_a   1.000
_cell.length_b   1.000
_cell.length_c   1.000
_cell.angle_alpha   90.00
_cell.angle_beta   90.00
_cell.angle_gamma   90.00
#
_symmetry.space_group_name_H-M   'P 1'
#
loop_
_entity.id
_entity.type
_entity.pdbx_description
1 polymer ?
#
loop_
_entity_poly.entity_id
_entity_poly.type
_entity_poly.pdbx_seq_one_letter_code
_entity_poly.pdbx_strand_id
1 'polypeptide(L)'
;MPMTPLFDPKKMRRPMRVAAFMSGSGTNIIKLIESQKRLNTERGASPFQVIFIFSDRSDGSCKGEKIACQNGIPYFSYDIRTFHRLRGLTRRVDIPEGLAARRDFDSLAKRLVKAFEVDMIALGGYMSYITLDRCVNVHPADLSILSPDGKRKYVGDHAVLDAISTGETMLRSSTLWTDQGVDTGPLLMVSDPLKVELPEPLEALLKNRERLLSLVQEHQERLKEVGDWKIFPRTIEMIAEGRFALDEMNAVYVDGHPVPEGFRE
;
A
#
# COMPACT_ATOMS: atom_id res chain seq x y z
N MET A 1 14.97 -18.08 15.66
CA MET A 1 13.54 -18.37 15.58
C MET A 1 13.23 -18.81 14.15
N PRO A 2 12.28 -19.70 13.91
CA PRO A 2 11.92 -20.07 12.56
C PRO A 2 11.34 -18.86 11.84
N MET A 3 11.87 -18.59 10.64
CA MET A 3 11.42 -17.51 9.76
C MET A 3 10.53 -18.11 8.66
N THR A 4 9.40 -17.49 8.41
CA THR A 4 8.48 -17.89 7.33
C THR A 4 8.53 -16.86 6.21
N PRO A 5 8.95 -17.21 4.98
CA PRO A 5 8.93 -16.27 3.86
C PRO A 5 7.49 -15.85 3.55
N LEU A 6 7.30 -14.57 3.19
CA LEU A 6 5.99 -14.04 2.79
C LEU A 6 5.47 -14.73 1.51
N PHE A 7 6.39 -15.15 0.64
CA PHE A 7 6.16 -16.05 -0.49
C PHE A 7 7.38 -16.96 -0.65
N ASP A 8 7.15 -18.25 -0.93
CA ASP A 8 8.23 -19.21 -1.16
C ASP A 8 8.25 -19.67 -2.64
N PRO A 9 9.10 -19.05 -3.49
CA PRO A 9 9.16 -19.37 -4.91
C PRO A 9 9.64 -20.80 -5.17
N LYS A 10 10.46 -21.38 -4.27
CA LYS A 10 10.95 -22.76 -4.43
C LYS A 10 9.85 -23.78 -4.20
N LYS A 11 8.97 -23.53 -3.23
CA LYS A 11 7.80 -24.36 -2.94
C LYS A 11 6.72 -24.22 -4.01
N MET A 12 6.42 -22.97 -4.40
CA MET A 12 5.34 -22.68 -5.37
C MET A 12 5.69 -23.03 -6.80
N ARG A 13 6.97 -22.94 -7.19
CA ARG A 13 7.49 -23.26 -8.54
C ARG A 13 6.76 -22.52 -9.67
N ARG A 14 6.27 -21.32 -9.39
CA ARG A 14 5.60 -20.42 -10.33
C ARG A 14 5.76 -18.98 -9.87
N PRO A 15 5.56 -17.99 -10.75
CA PRO A 15 5.49 -16.59 -10.33
C PRO A 15 4.42 -16.35 -9.26
N MET A 16 4.67 -15.39 -8.35
CA MET A 16 3.71 -14.96 -7.35
C MET A 16 2.50 -14.31 -8.04
N ARG A 17 1.29 -14.71 -7.68
CA ARG A 17 0.02 -14.20 -8.23
C ARG A 17 -0.47 -13.04 -7.37
N VAL A 18 -0.52 -11.85 -7.96
CA VAL A 18 -0.84 -10.59 -7.26
C VAL A 18 -2.19 -10.06 -7.72
N ALA A 19 -3.08 -9.76 -6.77
CA ALA A 19 -4.26 -8.94 -7.04
C ALA A 19 -3.94 -7.48 -6.71
N ALA A 20 -4.20 -6.55 -7.61
CA ALA A 20 -3.94 -5.13 -7.43
C ALA A 20 -5.21 -4.39 -7.02
N PHE A 21 -5.25 -3.79 -5.83
CA PHE A 21 -6.42 -3.07 -5.31
C PHE A 21 -6.18 -1.57 -5.33
N MET A 22 -7.18 -0.80 -5.77
CA MET A 22 -7.10 0.65 -5.91
C MET A 22 -8.46 1.34 -5.79
N SER A 23 -8.47 2.63 -5.41
CA SER A 23 -9.69 3.44 -5.30
C SER A 23 -9.71 4.66 -6.23
N GLY A 24 -8.60 5.06 -6.84
CA GLY A 24 -8.46 6.34 -7.55
C GLY A 24 -7.63 6.28 -8.84
N SER A 25 -6.57 7.12 -8.91
CA SER A 25 -5.74 7.28 -10.11
C SER A 25 -4.97 6.02 -10.53
N GLY A 26 -4.59 5.17 -9.57
CA GLY A 26 -3.89 3.92 -9.81
C GLY A 26 -2.44 4.07 -10.26
N THR A 27 -1.79 5.19 -10.00
CA THR A 27 -0.40 5.42 -10.44
C THR A 27 0.55 4.37 -9.88
N ASN A 28 0.36 3.95 -8.61
CA ASN A 28 1.14 2.86 -8.00
C ASN A 28 0.92 1.52 -8.72
N ILE A 29 -0.31 1.23 -9.16
CA ILE A 29 -0.63 0.00 -9.90
C ILE A 29 -0.03 0.05 -11.32
N ILE A 30 -0.03 1.21 -11.96
CA ILE A 30 0.65 1.40 -13.25
C ILE A 30 2.14 1.06 -13.09
N LYS A 31 2.80 1.61 -12.05
CA LYS A 31 4.23 1.34 -11.78
C LYS A 31 4.52 -0.12 -11.47
N LEU A 32 3.61 -0.81 -10.78
CA LEU A 32 3.72 -2.23 -10.54
C LEU A 32 3.66 -3.04 -11.86
N ILE A 33 2.72 -2.71 -12.75
CA ILE A 33 2.58 -3.37 -14.06
C ILE A 33 3.78 -3.05 -14.97
N GLU A 34 4.27 -1.80 -14.97
CA GLU A 34 5.49 -1.41 -15.68
C GLU A 34 6.70 -2.21 -15.20
N SER A 35 6.86 -2.37 -13.88
CA SER A 35 7.93 -3.20 -13.31
C SER A 35 7.83 -4.67 -13.74
N GLN A 36 6.63 -5.26 -13.71
CA GLN A 36 6.42 -6.62 -14.22
C GLN A 36 6.84 -6.76 -15.68
N LYS A 37 6.46 -5.80 -16.55
CA LYS A 37 6.83 -5.81 -17.98
C LYS A 37 8.33 -5.65 -18.17
N ARG A 38 8.95 -4.74 -17.44
CA ARG A 38 10.41 -4.54 -17.45
C ARG A 38 11.15 -5.83 -17.07
N LEU A 39 10.75 -6.48 -15.98
CA LEU A 39 11.35 -7.74 -15.52
C LEU A 39 11.16 -8.87 -16.54
N ASN A 40 10.01 -8.97 -17.21
CA ASN A 40 9.82 -9.92 -18.30
C ASN A 40 10.81 -9.69 -19.46
N THR A 41 11.07 -8.43 -19.80
CA THR A 41 12.01 -8.07 -20.89
C THR A 41 13.45 -8.32 -20.50
N GLU A 42 13.86 -7.90 -19.28
CA GLU A 42 15.26 -7.95 -18.83
C GLU A 42 15.71 -9.36 -18.41
N ARG A 43 14.80 -10.14 -17.81
CA ARG A 43 15.12 -11.44 -17.20
C ARG A 43 14.44 -12.64 -17.86
N GLY A 44 13.65 -12.39 -18.92
CA GLY A 44 12.85 -13.42 -19.61
C GLY A 44 11.55 -13.76 -18.88
N ALA A 45 11.47 -13.56 -17.56
CA ALA A 45 10.25 -13.75 -16.77
C ALA A 45 10.28 -12.88 -15.51
N SER A 46 9.13 -12.31 -15.18
CA SER A 46 8.93 -11.64 -13.89
C SER A 46 8.67 -12.65 -12.76
N PRO A 47 9.19 -12.44 -11.55
CA PRO A 47 8.91 -13.30 -10.40
C PRO A 47 7.46 -13.16 -9.91
N PHE A 48 6.70 -12.16 -10.35
CA PHE A 48 5.29 -11.97 -10.02
C PHE A 48 4.45 -11.66 -11.26
N GLN A 49 3.15 -11.86 -11.15
CA GLN A 49 2.16 -11.53 -12.17
C GLN A 49 0.93 -10.86 -11.55
N VAL A 50 0.53 -9.71 -12.07
CA VAL A 50 -0.74 -9.06 -11.73
C VAL A 50 -1.86 -9.82 -12.43
N ILE A 51 -2.73 -10.49 -11.64
CA ILE A 51 -3.76 -11.41 -12.12
C ILE A 51 -5.07 -10.68 -12.41
N PHE A 52 -5.44 -9.74 -11.54
CA PHE A 52 -6.59 -8.86 -11.75
C PHE A 52 -6.42 -7.54 -11.00
N ILE A 53 -7.20 -6.56 -11.40
CA ILE A 53 -7.37 -5.29 -10.69
C ILE A 53 -8.74 -5.27 -10.02
N PHE A 54 -8.81 -4.86 -8.76
CA PHE A 54 -10.05 -4.67 -8.01
C PHE A 54 -10.20 -3.23 -7.53
N SER A 55 -11.41 -2.69 -7.64
CA SER A 55 -11.74 -1.37 -7.09
C SER A 55 -12.95 -1.42 -6.17
N ASP A 56 -12.88 -0.66 -5.06
CA ASP A 56 -14.01 -0.37 -4.18
C ASP A 56 -14.90 0.78 -4.68
N ARG A 57 -14.70 1.20 -5.94
CA ARG A 57 -15.42 2.28 -6.62
C ARG A 57 -15.98 1.79 -7.95
N SER A 58 -17.27 2.06 -8.19
CA SER A 58 -17.96 1.78 -9.47
C SER A 58 -18.66 3.02 -10.01
N ASP A 59 -18.34 4.21 -9.48
CA ASP A 59 -18.93 5.50 -9.83
C ASP A 59 -18.18 6.24 -10.97
N GLY A 60 -17.22 5.56 -11.64
CA GLY A 60 -16.39 6.14 -12.69
C GLY A 60 -15.22 6.98 -12.17
N SER A 61 -15.08 7.19 -10.87
CA SER A 61 -13.97 7.98 -10.30
C SER A 61 -12.65 7.22 -10.29
N CYS A 62 -12.68 5.87 -10.36
CA CYS A 62 -11.50 5.03 -10.38
C CYS A 62 -11.04 4.74 -11.82
N LYS A 63 -9.74 4.90 -12.09
CA LYS A 63 -9.13 4.59 -13.40
C LYS A 63 -8.81 3.11 -13.60
N GLY A 64 -9.17 2.23 -12.68
CA GLY A 64 -8.80 0.80 -12.67
C GLY A 64 -9.24 0.06 -13.91
N GLU A 65 -10.47 0.27 -14.39
CA GLU A 65 -10.99 -0.35 -15.61
C GLU A 65 -10.16 0.03 -16.85
N LYS A 66 -9.83 1.33 -16.98
CA LYS A 66 -8.98 1.80 -18.09
C LYS A 66 -7.59 1.16 -18.04
N ILE A 67 -6.97 1.12 -16.86
CA ILE A 67 -5.65 0.51 -16.66
C ILE A 67 -5.70 -0.98 -17.00
N ALA A 68 -6.71 -1.70 -16.53
CA ALA A 68 -6.92 -3.11 -16.80
C ALA A 68 -7.08 -3.40 -18.29
N CYS A 69 -7.95 -2.67 -18.98
CA CYS A 69 -8.18 -2.78 -20.42
C CYS A 69 -6.90 -2.55 -21.23
N GLN A 70 -6.13 -1.52 -20.92
CA GLN A 70 -4.86 -1.18 -21.59
C GLN A 70 -3.78 -2.27 -21.43
N ASN A 71 -3.89 -3.10 -20.39
CA ASN A 71 -2.90 -4.11 -20.05
C ASN A 71 -3.40 -5.55 -20.24
N GLY A 72 -4.64 -5.75 -20.73
CA GLY A 72 -5.22 -7.09 -20.89
C GLY A 72 -5.42 -7.83 -19.57
N ILE A 73 -5.67 -7.09 -18.47
CA ILE A 73 -5.83 -7.64 -17.11
C ILE A 73 -7.33 -7.63 -16.77
N PRO A 74 -7.91 -8.69 -16.18
CA PRO A 74 -9.27 -8.68 -15.67
C PRO A 74 -9.51 -7.56 -14.66
N TYR A 75 -10.70 -6.92 -14.72
CA TYR A 75 -11.11 -5.88 -13.79
C TYR A 75 -12.40 -6.26 -13.06
N PHE A 76 -12.42 -6.04 -11.77
CA PHE A 76 -13.60 -6.19 -10.92
C PHE A 76 -13.80 -4.92 -10.10
N SER A 77 -15.05 -4.53 -9.92
CA SER A 77 -15.39 -3.43 -9.02
C SER A 77 -16.63 -3.74 -8.19
N TYR A 78 -16.63 -3.26 -6.95
CA TYR A 78 -17.77 -3.36 -6.06
C TYR A 78 -17.83 -2.11 -5.20
N ASP A 79 -18.82 -1.25 -5.44
CA ASP A 79 -18.88 0.08 -4.81
C ASP A 79 -19.21 -0.01 -3.31
N ILE A 80 -18.26 0.34 -2.47
CA ILE A 80 -18.40 0.26 -1.02
C ILE A 80 -19.42 1.26 -0.48
N ARG A 81 -19.57 2.43 -1.08
CA ARG A 81 -20.55 3.44 -0.63
C ARG A 81 -21.96 2.96 -0.91
N THR A 82 -22.19 2.43 -2.10
CA THR A 82 -23.47 1.85 -2.52
C THR A 82 -23.81 0.61 -1.70
N PHE A 83 -22.82 -0.27 -1.43
CA PHE A 83 -23.00 -1.43 -0.56
C PHE A 83 -23.56 -1.03 0.82
N HIS A 84 -22.91 -0.08 1.49
CA HIS A 84 -23.35 0.36 2.83
C HIS A 84 -24.69 1.10 2.78
N ARG A 85 -24.86 2.02 1.82
CA ARG A 85 -26.09 2.82 1.69
C ARG A 85 -27.34 1.96 1.46
N LEU A 86 -27.27 1.01 0.52
CA LEU A 86 -28.41 0.15 0.18
C LEU A 86 -28.80 -0.82 1.29
N ARG A 87 -27.88 -1.13 2.20
CA ARG A 87 -28.12 -2.02 3.33
C ARG A 87 -28.34 -1.30 4.66
N GLY A 88 -28.27 0.03 4.69
CA GLY A 88 -28.37 0.81 5.92
C GLY A 88 -27.25 0.51 6.93
N LEU A 89 -26.08 0.10 6.45
CA LEU A 89 -24.96 -0.32 7.29
C LEU A 89 -23.99 0.85 7.57
N THR A 90 -23.48 0.90 8.79
CA THR A 90 -22.42 1.85 9.15
C THR A 90 -21.09 1.52 8.48
N ARG A 91 -20.27 2.55 8.21
CA ARG A 91 -18.92 2.41 7.67
C ARG A 91 -17.83 2.49 8.75
N ARG A 92 -18.21 2.67 10.01
CA ARG A 92 -17.30 2.80 11.14
C ARG A 92 -16.72 1.44 11.52
N VAL A 93 -15.46 1.20 11.14
CA VAL A 93 -14.76 -0.07 11.44
C VAL A 93 -14.27 -0.18 12.88
N ASP A 94 -14.33 0.92 13.64
CA ASP A 94 -14.01 0.97 15.07
C ASP A 94 -15.12 0.42 15.97
N ILE A 95 -16.28 0.07 15.41
CA ILE A 95 -17.38 -0.59 16.11
C ILE A 95 -17.68 -1.96 15.48
N PRO A 96 -18.18 -2.95 16.29
CA PRO A 96 -18.40 -4.32 15.84
C PRO A 96 -19.30 -4.44 14.60
N GLU A 97 -20.39 -3.68 14.52
CA GLU A 97 -21.34 -3.70 13.42
C GLU A 97 -20.70 -3.22 12.11
N GLY A 98 -19.90 -2.17 12.16
CA GLY A 98 -19.21 -1.65 10.99
C GLY A 98 -18.07 -2.56 10.53
N LEU A 99 -17.35 -3.19 11.46
CA LEU A 99 -16.35 -4.20 11.14
C LEU A 99 -16.99 -5.45 10.51
N ALA A 100 -18.16 -5.89 11.01
CA ALA A 100 -18.92 -6.98 10.41
C ALA A 100 -19.38 -6.65 8.99
N ALA A 101 -19.93 -5.43 8.78
CA ALA A 101 -20.31 -4.93 7.46
C ALA A 101 -19.10 -4.88 6.51
N ARG A 102 -17.93 -4.50 7.01
CA ARG A 102 -16.70 -4.50 6.23
C ARG A 102 -16.28 -5.91 5.81
N ARG A 103 -16.32 -6.88 6.71
CA ARG A 103 -16.03 -8.29 6.41
C ARG A 103 -17.00 -8.86 5.37
N ASP A 104 -18.27 -8.48 5.43
CA ASP A 104 -19.27 -8.88 4.43
C ASP A 104 -18.94 -8.27 3.05
N PHE A 105 -18.60 -6.98 3.00
CA PHE A 105 -18.11 -6.35 1.77
C PHE A 105 -16.90 -7.08 1.19
N ASP A 106 -15.88 -7.35 2.00
CA ASP A 106 -14.64 -8.00 1.59
C ASP A 106 -14.83 -9.47 1.18
N SER A 107 -15.96 -10.10 1.56
CA SER A 107 -16.27 -11.48 1.22
C SER A 107 -16.30 -11.74 -0.29
N LEU A 108 -16.69 -10.73 -1.09
CA LEU A 108 -16.62 -10.81 -2.55
C LEU A 108 -15.17 -10.86 -3.04
N ALA A 109 -14.34 -9.91 -2.59
CA ALA A 109 -12.94 -9.89 -2.96
C ALA A 109 -12.20 -11.15 -2.49
N LYS A 110 -12.55 -11.66 -1.29
CA LYS A 110 -12.02 -12.96 -0.78
C LYS A 110 -12.33 -14.13 -1.70
N ARG A 111 -13.53 -14.17 -2.28
CA ARG A 111 -13.90 -15.21 -3.27
C ARG A 111 -13.10 -15.07 -4.56
N LEU A 112 -12.87 -13.86 -5.06
CA LEU A 112 -12.02 -13.60 -6.22
C LEU A 112 -10.56 -14.02 -5.95
N VAL A 113 -10.00 -13.61 -4.81
CA VAL A 113 -8.65 -14.02 -4.36
C VAL A 113 -8.51 -15.54 -4.37
N LYS A 114 -9.50 -16.27 -3.84
CA LYS A 114 -9.50 -17.74 -3.83
C LYS A 114 -9.66 -18.32 -5.25
N ALA A 115 -10.61 -17.82 -6.04
CA ALA A 115 -10.88 -18.34 -7.39
C ALA A 115 -9.70 -18.15 -8.36
N PHE A 116 -8.98 -17.05 -8.21
CA PHE A 116 -7.79 -16.74 -9.01
C PHE A 116 -6.49 -17.23 -8.34
N GLU A 117 -6.55 -17.98 -7.23
CA GLU A 117 -5.39 -18.49 -6.49
C GLU A 117 -4.34 -17.40 -6.22
N VAL A 118 -4.78 -16.22 -5.76
CA VAL A 118 -3.92 -15.09 -5.46
C VAL A 118 -3.07 -15.38 -4.22
N ASP A 119 -1.78 -15.10 -4.31
CA ASP A 119 -0.83 -15.27 -3.20
C ASP A 119 -0.76 -14.03 -2.33
N MET A 120 -0.92 -12.84 -2.94
CA MET A 120 -0.77 -11.55 -2.27
C MET A 120 -1.65 -10.47 -2.90
N ILE A 121 -2.13 -9.54 -2.06
CA ILE A 121 -2.87 -8.35 -2.48
C ILE A 121 -1.95 -7.14 -2.39
N ALA A 122 -1.83 -6.38 -3.48
CA ALA A 122 -1.08 -5.13 -3.56
C ALA A 122 -2.04 -3.94 -3.44
N LEU A 123 -1.98 -3.18 -2.36
CA LEU A 123 -2.82 -2.01 -2.10
C LEU A 123 -2.12 -0.75 -2.64
N GLY A 124 -2.43 -0.40 -3.89
CA GLY A 124 -1.85 0.76 -4.57
C GLY A 124 -2.79 1.97 -4.57
N GLY A 125 -2.95 2.65 -3.45
CA GLY A 125 -3.93 3.71 -3.26
C GLY A 125 -5.36 3.19 -3.08
N TYR A 126 -5.50 2.10 -2.31
CA TYR A 126 -6.77 1.57 -1.86
C TYR A 126 -7.15 2.24 -0.54
N MET A 127 -8.14 3.13 -0.59
CA MET A 127 -8.47 4.05 0.50
C MET A 127 -9.41 3.47 1.56
N SER A 128 -9.89 2.25 1.35
CA SER A 128 -10.79 1.60 2.30
C SER A 128 -10.01 0.70 3.25
N TYR A 129 -10.43 0.65 4.51
CA TYR A 129 -9.95 -0.38 5.44
C TYR A 129 -10.14 -1.77 4.83
N ILE A 130 -9.23 -2.71 5.05
CA ILE A 130 -9.30 -4.06 4.49
C ILE A 130 -9.25 -5.11 5.59
N THR A 131 -10.04 -6.17 5.45
CA THR A 131 -10.08 -7.31 6.40
C THR A 131 -9.47 -8.58 5.82
N LEU A 132 -8.86 -8.49 4.63
CA LEU A 132 -8.19 -9.60 3.98
C LEU A 132 -6.74 -9.69 4.45
N ASP A 133 -6.23 -10.90 4.50
CA ASP A 133 -4.84 -11.20 4.84
C ASP A 133 -3.93 -11.07 3.60
N ARG A 134 -2.61 -11.11 3.83
CA ARG A 134 -1.55 -11.06 2.82
C ARG A 134 -1.63 -9.83 1.92
N CYS A 135 -1.82 -8.68 2.54
CA CYS A 135 -1.84 -7.40 1.84
C CYS A 135 -0.53 -6.63 2.07
N VAL A 136 -0.03 -6.01 1.02
CA VAL A 136 1.06 -5.02 1.08
C VAL A 136 0.47 -3.66 0.74
N ASN A 137 0.62 -2.71 1.65
CA ASN A 137 0.24 -1.32 1.43
C ASN A 137 1.47 -0.44 1.20
N VAL A 138 1.33 0.62 0.41
CA VAL A 138 2.28 1.72 0.32
C VAL A 138 1.67 2.97 0.96
N HIS A 139 2.42 3.56 1.88
CA HIS A 139 1.98 4.69 2.71
C HIS A 139 2.95 5.87 2.58
N PRO A 140 2.47 7.11 2.36
CA PRO A 140 3.31 8.27 2.09
C PRO A 140 3.90 8.89 3.38
N ALA A 141 4.46 8.07 4.24
CA ALA A 141 5.21 8.51 5.41
C ALA A 141 6.32 7.53 5.80
N ASP A 142 7.32 8.01 6.53
CA ASP A 142 8.32 7.19 7.21
C ASP A 142 7.70 6.55 8.45
N LEU A 143 7.27 5.30 8.32
CA LEU A 143 6.65 4.54 9.40
C LEU A 143 7.68 4.01 10.43
N SER A 144 8.98 4.26 10.26
CA SER A 144 9.99 3.99 11.27
C SER A 144 10.05 5.09 12.33
N ILE A 145 9.46 6.27 12.08
CA ILE A 145 9.40 7.37 13.04
C ILE A 145 8.32 7.08 14.09
N LEU A 146 8.75 7.03 15.36
CA LEU A 146 7.87 6.77 16.48
C LEU A 146 7.63 8.05 17.29
N SER A 147 6.44 8.17 17.86
CA SER A 147 6.09 9.15 18.87
C SER A 147 6.63 8.72 20.25
N PRO A 148 6.65 9.60 21.25
CA PRO A 148 7.19 9.29 22.59
C PRO A 148 6.52 8.11 23.29
N ASP A 149 5.29 7.75 22.91
CA ASP A 149 4.56 6.58 23.42
C ASP A 149 4.89 5.28 22.67
N GLY A 150 5.86 5.32 21.76
CA GLY A 150 6.31 4.16 20.98
C GLY A 150 5.43 3.77 19.80
N LYS A 151 4.40 4.55 19.47
CA LYS A 151 3.56 4.32 18.30
C LYS A 151 4.10 5.04 17.07
N ARG A 152 3.72 4.57 15.88
CA ARG A 152 4.03 5.28 14.63
C ARG A 152 3.43 6.67 14.62
N LYS A 153 4.27 7.66 14.26
CA LYS A 153 3.91 9.08 14.37
C LYS A 153 3.01 9.53 13.23
N TYR A 154 3.24 9.04 12.02
CA TYR A 154 2.57 9.52 10.81
C TYR A 154 1.76 8.40 10.15
N VAL A 155 0.51 8.23 10.57
CA VAL A 155 -0.42 7.19 10.11
C VAL A 155 -1.69 7.81 9.52
N GLY A 156 -2.39 7.05 8.66
CA GLY A 156 -3.67 7.46 8.08
C GLY A 156 -3.56 8.51 6.97
N ASP A 157 -4.69 9.11 6.62
CA ASP A 157 -4.85 9.88 5.38
C ASP A 157 -4.12 11.24 5.36
N HIS A 158 -3.68 11.75 6.52
CA HIS A 158 -3.06 13.08 6.66
C HIS A 158 -1.56 13.05 6.97
N ALA A 159 -0.92 11.92 6.80
CA ALA A 159 0.46 11.69 7.22
C ALA A 159 1.47 12.72 6.69
N VAL A 160 1.36 13.14 5.42
CA VAL A 160 2.23 14.19 4.84
C VAL A 160 1.95 15.56 5.47
N LEU A 161 0.67 15.90 5.69
CA LEU A 161 0.28 17.14 6.36
C LEU A 161 0.83 17.17 7.79
N ASP A 162 0.68 16.08 8.52
CA ASP A 162 1.14 15.98 9.91
C ASP A 162 2.66 16.08 9.99
N ALA A 163 3.39 15.41 9.08
CA ALA A 163 4.84 15.48 9.02
C ALA A 163 5.34 16.91 8.76
N ILE A 164 4.80 17.58 7.73
CA ILE A 164 5.18 18.98 7.41
C ILE A 164 4.80 19.92 8.56
N SER A 165 3.60 19.77 9.12
CA SER A 165 3.10 20.63 10.20
C SER A 165 3.88 20.50 11.51
N THR A 166 4.52 19.35 11.75
CA THR A 166 5.40 19.11 12.90
C THR A 166 6.86 19.46 12.65
N GLY A 167 7.18 19.98 11.44
CA GLY A 167 8.51 20.47 11.11
C GLY A 167 9.49 19.41 10.60
N GLU A 168 9.00 18.26 10.11
CA GLU A 168 9.88 17.29 9.47
C GLU A 168 10.53 17.92 8.22
N THR A 169 11.84 17.76 8.10
CA THR A 169 12.62 18.29 6.98
C THR A 169 12.81 17.29 5.84
N MET A 170 12.48 16.04 6.08
CA MET A 170 12.57 14.94 5.12
C MET A 170 11.30 14.10 5.18
N LEU A 171 10.75 13.78 4.02
CA LEU A 171 9.65 12.84 3.86
C LEU A 171 10.15 11.54 3.23
N ARG A 172 9.52 10.43 3.58
CA ARG A 172 9.77 9.12 2.98
C ARG A 172 8.46 8.39 2.79
N SER A 173 8.41 7.46 1.85
CA SER A 173 7.31 6.49 1.75
C SER A 173 7.72 5.19 2.40
N SER A 174 6.74 4.43 2.88
CA SER A 174 6.93 3.11 3.46
C SER A 174 6.05 2.08 2.80
N THR A 175 6.51 0.83 2.69
CA THR A 175 5.65 -0.31 2.44
C THR A 175 5.53 -1.15 3.70
N LEU A 176 4.35 -1.72 3.94
CA LEU A 176 4.07 -2.54 5.10
C LEU A 176 3.22 -3.75 4.74
N TRP A 177 3.41 -4.84 5.49
CA TRP A 177 2.49 -5.97 5.51
C TRP A 177 1.33 -5.62 6.41
N THR A 178 0.11 -5.58 5.91
CA THR A 178 -1.01 -5.09 6.71
C THR A 178 -1.42 -6.08 7.80
N ASP A 179 -1.84 -5.53 8.91
CA ASP A 179 -2.52 -6.22 10.01
C ASP A 179 -3.95 -5.67 10.20
N GLN A 180 -4.53 -5.86 11.38
CA GLN A 180 -5.87 -5.35 11.70
C GLN A 180 -5.90 -3.88 12.12
N GLY A 181 -4.74 -3.23 12.26
CA GLY A 181 -4.64 -1.80 12.56
C GLY A 181 -4.56 -0.94 11.29
N VAL A 182 -4.53 0.38 11.49
CA VAL A 182 -4.24 1.33 10.41
C VAL A 182 -2.75 1.62 10.43
N ASP A 183 -2.05 1.22 9.37
CA ASP A 183 -0.61 1.39 9.18
C ASP A 183 0.27 0.86 10.34
N THR A 184 -0.20 -0.17 11.06
CA THR A 184 0.49 -0.74 12.24
C THR A 184 1.27 -2.02 11.95
N GLY A 185 1.00 -2.67 10.84
CA GLY A 185 1.61 -3.95 10.47
C GLY A 185 3.12 -3.89 10.21
N PRO A 186 3.80 -5.03 10.05
CA PRO A 186 5.25 -5.13 9.83
C PRO A 186 5.76 -4.20 8.73
N LEU A 187 6.76 -3.36 9.04
CA LEU A 187 7.38 -2.41 8.11
C LEU A 187 8.35 -3.15 7.19
N LEU A 188 8.08 -3.13 5.88
CA LEU A 188 8.86 -3.88 4.90
C LEU A 188 10.01 -3.04 4.34
N MET A 189 9.70 -1.90 3.71
CA MET A 189 10.69 -1.05 3.06
C MET A 189 10.40 0.42 3.30
N VAL A 190 11.46 1.23 3.36
CA VAL A 190 11.40 2.70 3.47
C VAL A 190 12.20 3.30 2.32
N SER A 191 11.64 4.33 1.67
CA SER A 191 12.22 4.97 0.49
C SER A 191 13.41 5.88 0.83
N ASP A 192 14.10 6.32 -0.22
CA ASP A 192 14.96 7.50 -0.17
C ASP A 192 14.18 8.72 0.34
N PRO A 193 14.88 9.70 0.96
CA PRO A 193 14.25 10.91 1.46
C PRO A 193 13.90 11.89 0.35
N LEU A 194 12.74 12.53 0.48
CA LEU A 194 12.40 13.75 -0.22
C LEU A 194 12.58 14.93 0.74
N LYS A 195 13.39 15.91 0.38
CA LYS A 195 13.57 17.13 1.17
C LYS A 195 12.29 17.96 1.17
N VAL A 196 11.87 18.43 2.33
CA VAL A 196 10.78 19.40 2.48
C VAL A 196 11.34 20.80 2.18
N GLU A 197 10.76 21.46 1.20
CA GLU A 197 11.12 22.81 0.79
C GLU A 197 9.97 23.74 1.13
N LEU A 198 10.21 24.62 2.10
CA LEU A 198 9.22 25.62 2.54
C LEU A 198 9.52 26.97 1.87
N PRO A 199 8.55 27.58 1.17
CA PRO A 199 8.74 28.88 0.52
C PRO A 199 8.75 30.06 1.53
N GLU A 200 8.28 29.80 2.74
CA GLU A 200 8.21 30.76 3.86
C GLU A 200 8.32 30.01 5.21
N PRO A 201 8.56 30.70 6.33
CA PRO A 201 8.62 30.05 7.64
C PRO A 201 7.37 29.22 7.96
N LEU A 202 7.56 28.05 8.60
CA LEU A 202 6.48 27.12 8.91
C LEU A 202 5.34 27.78 9.69
N GLU A 203 5.66 28.68 10.64
CA GLU A 203 4.67 29.40 11.46
C GLU A 203 3.75 30.29 10.61
N ALA A 204 4.24 30.82 9.47
CA ALA A 204 3.41 31.58 8.54
C ALA A 204 2.49 30.66 7.73
N LEU A 205 3.01 29.52 7.26
CA LEU A 205 2.23 28.51 6.55
C LEU A 205 1.12 27.93 7.41
N LEU A 206 1.39 27.64 8.70
CA LEU A 206 0.40 27.09 9.63
C LEU A 206 -0.77 28.06 9.88
N LYS A 207 -0.59 29.37 9.67
CA LYS A 207 -1.65 30.39 9.75
C LYS A 207 -2.48 30.51 8.47
N ASN A 208 -1.99 29.95 7.36
CA ASN A 208 -2.66 29.98 6.06
C ASN A 208 -2.93 28.55 5.56
N ARG A 209 -4.10 28.01 5.94
CA ARG A 209 -4.48 26.61 5.64
C ARG A 209 -4.47 26.29 4.14
N GLU A 210 -4.88 27.21 3.28
CA GLU A 210 -4.95 26.97 1.82
C GLU A 210 -3.54 26.79 1.25
N ARG A 211 -2.60 27.69 1.61
CA ARG A 211 -1.20 27.57 1.18
C ARG A 211 -0.54 26.31 1.71
N LEU A 212 -0.79 25.98 2.99
CA LEU A 212 -0.26 24.75 3.58
C LEU A 212 -0.77 23.51 2.83
N LEU A 213 -2.06 23.42 2.55
CA LEU A 213 -2.63 22.27 1.82
C LEU A 213 -2.10 22.17 0.38
N SER A 214 -1.91 23.30 -0.30
CA SER A 214 -1.29 23.32 -1.63
C SER A 214 0.15 22.80 -1.59
N LEU A 215 0.94 23.24 -0.61
CA LEU A 215 2.31 22.78 -0.40
C LEU A 215 2.36 21.27 -0.08
N VAL A 216 1.47 20.81 0.80
CA VAL A 216 1.34 19.37 1.17
C VAL A 216 1.02 18.54 -0.05
N GLN A 217 0.09 18.99 -0.90
CA GLN A 217 -0.27 18.27 -2.12
C GLN A 217 0.92 18.20 -3.10
N GLU A 218 1.67 19.27 -3.28
CA GLU A 218 2.88 19.28 -4.11
C GLU A 218 3.92 18.26 -3.59
N HIS A 219 4.21 18.30 -2.29
CA HIS A 219 5.15 17.35 -1.69
C HIS A 219 4.66 15.91 -1.76
N GLN A 220 3.34 15.67 -1.61
CA GLN A 220 2.77 14.33 -1.74
C GLN A 220 2.91 13.79 -3.18
N GLU A 221 2.72 14.61 -4.21
CA GLU A 221 2.94 14.17 -5.61
C GLU A 221 4.43 13.88 -5.86
N ARG A 222 5.34 14.76 -5.42
CA ARG A 222 6.79 14.52 -5.51
C ARG A 222 7.24 13.27 -4.74
N LEU A 223 6.64 13.03 -3.56
CA LEU A 223 6.95 11.86 -2.75
C LEU A 223 6.53 10.55 -3.44
N LYS A 224 5.43 10.54 -4.19
CA LYS A 224 5.08 9.38 -5.01
C LYS A 224 6.18 9.03 -6.01
N GLU A 225 6.76 10.02 -6.68
CA GLU A 225 7.82 9.81 -7.68
C GLU A 225 9.12 9.30 -7.07
N VAL A 226 9.56 9.91 -5.97
CA VAL A 226 10.81 9.57 -5.29
C VAL A 226 10.69 8.29 -4.46
N GLY A 227 9.53 8.08 -3.85
CA GLY A 227 9.23 7.02 -2.89
C GLY A 227 8.33 5.93 -3.45
N ASP A 228 7.00 6.14 -3.44
CA ASP A 228 6.00 5.11 -3.72
C ASP A 228 6.28 4.31 -4.98
N TRP A 229 6.56 5.01 -6.10
CA TRP A 229 6.72 4.38 -7.42
C TRP A 229 7.98 3.53 -7.55
N LYS A 230 8.93 3.71 -6.64
CA LYS A 230 10.14 2.90 -6.55
C LYS A 230 9.96 1.72 -5.59
N ILE A 231 9.61 2.03 -4.33
CA ILE A 231 9.60 1.00 -3.29
C ILE A 231 8.44 0.03 -3.40
N PHE A 232 7.26 0.45 -3.88
CA PHE A 232 6.09 -0.42 -3.95
C PHE A 232 6.29 -1.60 -4.91
N PRO A 233 6.65 -1.40 -6.19
CA PRO A 233 6.95 -2.53 -7.07
C PRO A 233 8.19 -3.31 -6.61
N ARG A 234 9.19 -2.64 -6.03
CA ARG A 234 10.40 -3.30 -5.53
C ARG A 234 10.13 -4.21 -4.34
N THR A 235 9.31 -3.78 -3.39
CA THR A 235 8.86 -4.63 -2.27
C THR A 235 8.16 -5.90 -2.79
N ILE A 236 7.26 -5.75 -3.76
CA ILE A 236 6.51 -6.87 -4.33
C ILE A 236 7.44 -7.83 -5.09
N GLU A 237 8.41 -7.32 -5.83
CA GLU A 237 9.47 -8.11 -6.48
C GLU A 237 10.25 -8.92 -5.45
N MET A 238 10.75 -8.28 -4.39
CA MET A 238 11.54 -8.94 -3.34
C MET A 238 10.73 -9.99 -2.58
N ILE A 239 9.44 -9.76 -2.33
CA ILE A 239 8.54 -10.78 -1.75
C ILE A 239 8.44 -11.97 -2.69
N ALA A 240 8.23 -11.73 -3.98
CA ALA A 240 8.10 -12.78 -4.99
C ALA A 240 9.40 -13.59 -5.18
N GLU A 241 10.55 -12.98 -4.92
CA GLU A 241 11.87 -13.65 -4.89
C GLU A 241 12.11 -14.44 -3.59
N GLY A 242 11.21 -14.36 -2.60
CA GLY A 242 11.33 -15.04 -1.30
C GLY A 242 12.32 -14.39 -0.33
N ARG A 243 12.67 -13.13 -0.56
CA ARG A 243 13.66 -12.39 0.23
C ARG A 243 13.11 -11.85 1.56
N PHE A 244 11.81 -11.52 1.61
CA PHE A 244 11.14 -11.09 2.84
C PHE A 244 10.57 -12.28 3.62
N ALA A 245 10.85 -12.30 4.92
CA ALA A 245 10.31 -13.27 5.86
C ALA A 245 9.84 -12.58 7.15
N LEU A 246 8.93 -13.22 7.87
CA LEU A 246 8.52 -12.86 9.22
C LEU A 246 8.84 -13.98 10.18
N ASP A 247 9.18 -13.65 11.41
CA ASP A 247 9.21 -14.61 12.50
C ASP A 247 7.84 -14.68 13.24
N GLU A 248 7.77 -15.50 14.29
CA GLU A 248 6.56 -15.68 15.09
C GLU A 248 6.10 -14.41 15.83
N MET A 249 6.98 -13.42 15.98
CA MET A 249 6.69 -12.12 16.58
C MET A 249 6.43 -11.03 15.54
N ASN A 250 6.31 -11.40 14.26
CA ASN A 250 6.16 -10.50 13.13
C ASN A 250 7.35 -9.55 12.91
N ALA A 251 8.55 -9.86 13.43
CA ALA A 251 9.74 -9.14 13.05
C ALA A 251 10.11 -9.45 11.59
N VAL A 252 10.51 -8.39 10.86
CA VAL A 252 10.80 -8.47 9.41
C VAL A 252 12.27 -8.82 9.19
N TYR A 253 12.50 -9.74 8.27
CA TYR A 253 13.82 -10.13 7.80
C TYR A 253 13.92 -9.99 6.29
N VAL A 254 15.09 -9.55 5.81
CA VAL A 254 15.46 -9.55 4.38
C VAL A 254 16.71 -10.39 4.22
N ASP A 255 16.65 -11.41 3.37
CA ASP A 255 17.76 -12.34 3.11
C ASP A 255 18.35 -12.95 4.42
N GLY A 256 17.47 -13.17 5.42
CA GLY A 256 17.85 -13.71 6.73
C GLY A 256 18.35 -12.69 7.75
N HIS A 257 18.43 -11.41 7.40
CA HIS A 257 18.89 -10.33 8.29
C HIS A 257 17.70 -9.51 8.80
N PRO A 258 17.61 -9.21 10.12
CA PRO A 258 16.50 -8.43 10.68
C PRO A 258 16.57 -6.97 10.20
N VAL A 259 15.40 -6.39 9.87
CA VAL A 259 15.26 -5.01 9.41
C VAL A 259 14.18 -4.27 10.22
N PRO A 260 14.41 -3.98 11.50
CA PRO A 260 13.39 -3.44 12.40
C PRO A 260 12.84 -2.07 11.99
N GLU A 261 13.62 -1.27 11.27
CA GLU A 261 13.24 0.06 10.76
C GLU A 261 12.82 0.02 9.28
N GLY A 262 12.53 -1.17 8.73
CA GLY A 262 12.29 -1.38 7.31
C GLY A 262 13.60 -1.45 6.50
N PHE A 263 13.53 -2.18 5.39
CA PHE A 263 14.66 -2.30 4.46
C PHE A 263 14.86 -0.98 3.71
N ARG A 264 16.12 -0.59 3.49
CA ARG A 264 16.54 0.58 2.70
C ARG A 264 17.57 0.11 1.69
N GLU A 265 17.37 0.39 0.40
CA GLU A 265 18.35 0.10 -0.67
C GLU A 265 19.48 1.11 -0.71
#